data_c0ec24a2707bc5562c6b9fbc14b305ff
#
_entry.id   c0ec24a2707bc5562c6b9fbc14b305ff
#
_cell.length_a   1.000
_cell.length_b   1.000
_cell.length_c   1.000
_cell.angle_alpha   90.00
_cell.angle_beta   90.00
_cell.angle_gamma   90.00
#
_symmetry.space_group_name_H-M   'P 1'
#
loop_
_entity.id
_entity.type
_entity.pdbx_description
1 polymer ?
#
loop_
_entity_poly.entity_id
_entity_poly.type
_entity_poly.pdbx_seq_one_letter_code
_entity_poly.pdbx_strand_id
1 'polypeptide(L)'
;MLDSRDISLLRPDVAANCRIWLDRCRAAGLNVLVTNTVRDKEYQEYLYAQGRTRPGNIVTNGRTPTFHSDKAGLAWDFCKNVRGQEYNDPDFFRRAAGIAKEMGFSWGGDWRSFPDSPHIQWDNHGQWTSSMILAGKLPPDMPQYQKEDDMDQDKFNQMFKTAVEAYRKELRDNDSGQWSKEAREYAVSTGLFAGSGTTPDGQPNYMWEDLLTREQVAQLFYRFAQQNRLI
;
A
#
# COMPACT_ATOMS: atom_id res chain seq x y z
N MET A 1 -19.50 -33.29 -2.05
CA MET A 1 -19.02 -32.58 -0.84
C MET A 1 -17.65 -31.98 -1.14
N LEU A 2 -17.56 -30.67 -1.26
CA LEU A 2 -16.33 -29.91 -1.51
C LEU A 2 -15.84 -29.27 -0.21
N ASP A 3 -14.61 -29.59 0.16
CA ASP A 3 -13.81 -28.98 1.22
C ASP A 3 -12.38 -28.84 0.70
N SER A 4 -11.95 -27.62 0.45
CA SER A 4 -10.68 -27.39 -0.23
C SER A 4 -9.80 -26.39 0.53
N ARG A 5 -8.50 -26.58 0.43
CA ARG A 5 -7.47 -25.63 0.85
C ARG A 5 -6.70 -25.02 -0.35
N ASP A 6 -7.17 -25.31 -1.56
CA ASP A 6 -6.55 -24.80 -2.77
C ASP A 6 -6.86 -23.32 -2.95
N ILE A 7 -5.83 -22.49 -2.86
CA ILE A 7 -5.91 -21.02 -3.00
C ILE A 7 -6.42 -20.63 -4.40
N SER A 8 -6.18 -21.45 -5.43
CA SER A 8 -6.63 -21.15 -6.79
C SER A 8 -8.15 -21.18 -6.96
N LEU A 9 -8.89 -21.76 -6.00
CA LEU A 9 -10.35 -21.78 -5.98
C LEU A 9 -10.96 -20.52 -5.34
N LEU A 10 -10.17 -19.70 -4.67
CA LEU A 10 -10.61 -18.36 -4.27
C LEU A 10 -10.87 -17.49 -5.49
N ARG A 11 -11.67 -16.44 -5.34
CA ARG A 11 -11.81 -15.40 -6.38
C ARG A 11 -10.40 -14.89 -6.77
N PRO A 12 -10.12 -14.65 -8.06
CA PRO A 12 -8.74 -14.40 -8.52
C PRO A 12 -7.99 -13.28 -7.80
N ASP A 13 -8.66 -12.19 -7.49
CA ASP A 13 -8.13 -11.06 -6.74
C ASP A 13 -7.82 -11.42 -5.28
N VAL A 14 -8.71 -12.16 -4.63
CA VAL A 14 -8.52 -12.67 -3.27
C VAL A 14 -7.41 -13.71 -3.23
N ALA A 15 -7.34 -14.60 -4.23
CA ALA A 15 -6.27 -15.59 -4.36
C ALA A 15 -4.89 -14.94 -4.50
N ALA A 16 -4.78 -13.87 -5.30
CA ALA A 16 -3.54 -13.12 -5.47
C ALA A 16 -3.09 -12.51 -4.13
N ASN A 17 -3.99 -11.84 -3.43
CA ASN A 17 -3.71 -11.22 -2.13
C ASN A 17 -3.44 -12.27 -1.02
N CYS A 18 -4.10 -13.43 -1.03
CA CYS A 18 -3.80 -14.53 -0.11
C CYS A 18 -2.35 -15.04 -0.27
N ARG A 19 -1.84 -15.14 -1.49
CA ARG A 19 -0.43 -15.51 -1.73
C ARG A 19 0.53 -14.47 -1.20
N ILE A 20 0.26 -13.18 -1.44
CA ILE A 20 1.05 -12.07 -0.90
C ILE A 20 1.04 -12.11 0.63
N TRP A 21 -0.12 -12.36 1.25
CA TRP A 21 -0.23 -12.51 2.70
C TRP A 21 0.63 -13.66 3.25
N LEU A 22 0.64 -14.82 2.59
CA LEU A 22 1.50 -15.96 2.96
C LEU A 22 2.98 -15.59 2.90
N ASP A 23 3.40 -14.88 1.85
CA ASP A 23 4.79 -14.45 1.71
C ASP A 23 5.18 -13.42 2.79
N ARG A 24 4.29 -12.49 3.12
CA ARG A 24 4.48 -11.53 4.22
C ARG A 24 4.53 -12.23 5.58
N CYS A 25 3.67 -13.21 5.83
CA CYS A 25 3.71 -14.02 7.05
C CYS A 25 5.05 -14.76 7.16
N ARG A 26 5.51 -15.39 6.08
CA ARG A 26 6.82 -16.07 6.03
C ARG A 26 7.96 -15.09 6.34
N ALA A 27 7.96 -13.91 5.73
CA ALA A 27 8.96 -12.88 5.99
C ALA A 27 8.95 -12.38 7.45
N ALA A 28 7.78 -12.39 8.11
CA ALA A 28 7.62 -12.07 9.52
C ALA A 28 7.95 -13.26 10.47
N GLY A 29 8.44 -14.38 9.96
CA GLY A 29 8.76 -15.59 10.73
C GLY A 29 7.54 -16.39 11.19
N LEU A 30 6.37 -16.20 10.56
CA LEU A 30 5.14 -16.90 10.86
C LEU A 30 4.98 -18.10 9.90
N ASN A 31 5.04 -19.32 10.44
CA ASN A 31 4.82 -20.55 9.67
C ASN A 31 3.32 -20.85 9.61
N VAL A 32 2.67 -20.37 8.55
CA VAL A 32 1.22 -20.45 8.34
C VAL A 32 0.87 -21.61 7.40
N LEU A 33 -0.23 -22.30 7.68
CA LEU A 33 -0.89 -23.28 6.81
C LEU A 33 -2.32 -22.82 6.54
N VAL A 34 -2.70 -22.66 5.27
CA VAL A 34 -4.11 -22.47 4.86
C VAL A 34 -4.81 -23.83 5.02
N THR A 35 -5.91 -23.84 5.77
CA THR A 35 -6.63 -25.06 6.13
C THR A 35 -7.96 -25.22 5.39
N ASN A 36 -8.60 -24.11 4.99
CA ASN A 36 -9.80 -24.11 4.17
C ASN A 36 -9.84 -22.86 3.27
N THR A 37 -10.34 -22.98 2.07
CA THR A 37 -10.59 -21.88 1.13
C THR A 37 -12.07 -21.85 0.74
N VAL A 38 -12.53 -22.85 0.00
CA VAL A 38 -13.91 -22.93 -0.44
C VAL A 38 -14.55 -24.23 -0.02
N ARG A 39 -15.86 -24.18 0.23
CA ARG A 39 -16.71 -25.32 0.57
C ARG A 39 -18.08 -25.20 -0.03
N ASP A 40 -18.67 -26.33 -0.41
CA ASP A 40 -20.04 -26.38 -0.89
C ASP A 40 -21.07 -26.44 0.25
N LYS A 41 -22.34 -26.33 -0.12
CA LYS A 41 -23.44 -26.37 0.85
C LYS A 41 -23.50 -27.72 1.60
N GLU A 42 -23.20 -28.83 0.95
CA GLU A 42 -23.22 -30.17 1.55
C GLU A 42 -22.17 -30.28 2.68
N TYR A 43 -20.97 -29.79 2.46
CA TYR A 43 -19.92 -29.76 3.50
C TYR A 43 -20.27 -28.78 4.63
N GLN A 44 -20.84 -27.62 4.31
CA GLN A 44 -21.29 -26.68 5.32
C GLN A 44 -22.39 -27.24 6.23
N GLU A 45 -23.33 -28.02 5.68
CA GLU A 45 -24.35 -28.72 6.49
C GLU A 45 -23.72 -29.81 7.37
N TYR A 46 -22.72 -30.52 6.86
CA TYR A 46 -21.91 -31.46 7.65
C TYR A 46 -21.24 -30.79 8.85
N LEU A 47 -20.62 -29.62 8.66
CA LEU A 47 -20.02 -28.82 9.75
C LEU A 47 -21.08 -28.31 10.72
N TYR A 48 -22.22 -27.85 10.22
CA TYR A 48 -23.33 -27.35 11.06
C TYR A 48 -23.91 -28.45 11.98
N ALA A 49 -23.92 -29.69 11.52
CA ALA A 49 -24.39 -30.82 12.31
C ALA A 49 -23.45 -31.15 13.49
N GLN A 50 -22.17 -30.78 13.44
CA GLN A 50 -21.19 -31.02 14.48
C GLN A 50 -21.55 -30.23 15.76
N GLY A 51 -21.51 -30.91 16.91
CA GLY A 51 -21.95 -30.35 18.21
C GLY A 51 -23.47 -30.21 18.36
N ARG A 52 -24.27 -30.66 17.36
CA ARG A 52 -25.74 -30.67 17.39
C ARG A 52 -26.31 -32.07 17.20
N THR A 53 -26.23 -32.61 15.99
CA THR A 53 -26.69 -33.96 15.64
C THR A 53 -25.53 -34.93 15.43
N ARG A 54 -24.30 -34.44 15.48
CA ARG A 54 -23.03 -35.19 15.39
C ARG A 54 -22.12 -34.83 16.56
N PRO A 55 -21.26 -35.75 17.05
CA PRO A 55 -20.28 -35.47 18.09
C PRO A 55 -19.32 -34.33 17.72
N GLY A 56 -18.77 -33.62 18.72
CA GLY A 56 -17.79 -32.57 18.58
C GLY A 56 -18.30 -31.21 19.09
N ASN A 57 -17.48 -30.18 18.96
CA ASN A 57 -17.84 -28.82 19.29
C ASN A 57 -18.57 -28.13 18.12
N ILE A 58 -19.39 -27.12 18.42
CA ILE A 58 -19.97 -26.28 17.39
C ILE A 58 -18.87 -25.46 16.72
N VAL A 59 -18.71 -25.63 15.42
CA VAL A 59 -17.68 -24.97 14.60
C VAL A 59 -18.25 -23.94 13.64
N THR A 60 -19.57 -23.91 13.45
CA THR A 60 -20.25 -22.91 12.63
C THR A 60 -21.71 -22.73 13.08
N ASN A 61 -22.23 -21.51 12.92
CA ASN A 61 -23.65 -21.21 13.16
C ASN A 61 -24.47 -21.09 11.85
N GLY A 62 -23.79 -21.11 10.69
CA GLY A 62 -24.43 -21.01 9.38
C GLY A 62 -24.62 -22.39 8.73
N ARG A 63 -25.83 -22.65 8.15
CA ARG A 63 -26.11 -23.86 7.36
C ARG A 63 -25.73 -23.73 5.88
N THR A 64 -25.50 -22.53 5.42
CA THR A 64 -25.14 -22.25 4.03
C THR A 64 -23.81 -21.49 4.04
N PRO A 65 -22.83 -21.88 3.21
CA PRO A 65 -21.58 -21.18 3.14
C PRO A 65 -21.79 -19.77 2.57
N THR A 66 -21.06 -18.79 3.06
CA THR A 66 -21.13 -17.41 2.61
C THR A 66 -19.79 -17.01 1.96
N PHE A 67 -18.90 -16.37 2.67
CA PHE A 67 -17.59 -15.97 2.14
C PHE A 67 -16.73 -17.16 1.68
N HIS A 68 -16.87 -18.33 2.31
CA HIS A 68 -16.22 -19.58 1.88
C HIS A 68 -16.97 -20.33 0.78
N SER A 69 -18.10 -19.82 0.26
CA SER A 69 -18.81 -20.58 -0.78
C SER A 69 -17.95 -20.68 -2.05
N ASP A 70 -18.11 -21.80 -2.76
CA ASP A 70 -17.50 -22.03 -4.08
C ASP A 70 -17.86 -20.96 -5.13
N LYS A 71 -18.97 -20.26 -4.91
CA LYS A 71 -19.43 -19.15 -5.76
C LYS A 71 -18.85 -17.79 -5.37
N ALA A 72 -18.44 -17.61 -4.12
CA ALA A 72 -17.90 -16.34 -3.64
C ALA A 72 -16.36 -16.38 -3.60
N GLY A 73 -15.75 -17.38 -2.97
CA GLY A 73 -14.30 -17.53 -2.87
C GLY A 73 -13.63 -16.34 -2.18
N LEU A 74 -14.25 -15.80 -1.12
CA LEU A 74 -13.85 -14.53 -0.50
C LEU A 74 -13.14 -14.69 0.85
N ALA A 75 -12.98 -15.94 1.34
CA ALA A 75 -12.41 -16.20 2.65
C ALA A 75 -11.51 -17.43 2.64
N TRP A 76 -10.57 -17.43 3.59
CA TRP A 76 -9.79 -18.63 3.92
C TRP A 76 -9.62 -18.75 5.42
N ASP A 77 -9.45 -20.00 5.86
CA ASP A 77 -9.05 -20.32 7.22
C ASP A 77 -7.59 -20.76 7.26
N PHE A 78 -6.91 -20.48 8.36
CA PHE A 78 -5.49 -20.81 8.54
C PHE A 78 -5.18 -21.32 9.95
N CYS A 79 -4.04 -21.96 10.10
CA CYS A 79 -3.50 -22.35 11.39
C CYS A 79 -1.97 -22.18 11.43
N LYS A 80 -1.40 -22.33 12.64
CA LYS A 80 0.05 -22.47 12.82
C LYS A 80 0.49 -23.82 12.28
N ASN A 81 1.43 -23.84 11.34
CA ASN A 81 1.95 -25.06 10.73
C ASN A 81 2.99 -25.75 11.64
N VAL A 82 2.57 -26.09 12.85
CA VAL A 82 3.37 -26.81 13.85
C VAL A 82 2.49 -27.89 14.49
N ARG A 83 2.86 -29.14 14.32
CA ARG A 83 2.08 -30.30 14.80
C ARG A 83 1.81 -30.20 16.29
N GLY A 84 0.54 -30.28 16.68
CA GLY A 84 0.07 -30.21 18.07
C GLY A 84 -0.04 -28.78 18.62
N GLN A 85 0.28 -27.75 17.81
CA GLN A 85 0.17 -26.34 18.17
C GLN A 85 -0.67 -25.54 17.20
N GLU A 86 -1.45 -26.21 16.36
CA GLU A 86 -2.15 -25.63 15.22
C GLU A 86 -3.05 -24.47 15.64
N TYR A 87 -3.72 -24.57 16.81
CA TYR A 87 -4.73 -23.61 17.28
C TYR A 87 -4.47 -23.06 18.71
N ASN A 88 -3.33 -23.37 19.31
CA ASN A 88 -3.05 -23.07 20.72
C ASN A 88 -2.20 -21.81 20.93
N ASP A 89 -2.04 -20.97 19.90
CA ASP A 89 -1.18 -19.78 19.95
C ASP A 89 -1.95 -18.51 19.52
N PRO A 90 -2.68 -17.86 20.45
CA PRO A 90 -3.44 -16.67 20.13
C PRO A 90 -2.58 -15.50 19.60
N ASP A 91 -1.31 -15.41 20.00
CA ASP A 91 -0.41 -14.39 19.48
C ASP A 91 -0.05 -14.60 18.03
N PHE A 92 0.18 -15.86 17.62
CA PHE A 92 0.38 -16.22 16.23
C PHE A 92 -0.80 -15.76 15.36
N PHE A 93 -2.04 -16.07 15.77
CA PHE A 93 -3.24 -15.65 15.02
C PHE A 93 -3.35 -14.14 14.91
N ARG A 94 -3.11 -13.41 16.02
CA ARG A 94 -3.17 -11.96 16.04
C ARG A 94 -2.14 -11.31 15.12
N ARG A 95 -0.91 -11.84 15.11
CA ARG A 95 0.17 -11.34 14.24
C ARG A 95 -0.12 -11.62 12.76
N ALA A 96 -0.53 -12.83 12.42
CA ALA A 96 -0.87 -13.21 11.04
C ALA A 96 -2.08 -12.42 10.53
N ALA A 97 -3.11 -12.27 11.36
CA ALA A 97 -4.28 -11.47 11.04
C ALA A 97 -3.96 -9.96 10.95
N GLY A 98 -3.02 -9.46 11.76
CA GLY A 98 -2.52 -8.09 11.65
C GLY A 98 -2.01 -7.78 10.24
N ILE A 99 -1.20 -8.68 9.66
CA ILE A 99 -0.72 -8.56 8.28
C ILE A 99 -1.89 -8.56 7.27
N ALA A 100 -2.92 -9.41 7.47
CA ALA A 100 -4.08 -9.45 6.60
C ALA A 100 -4.91 -8.16 6.70
N LYS A 101 -5.07 -7.60 7.89
CA LYS A 101 -5.79 -6.33 8.13
C LYS A 101 -5.09 -5.14 7.47
N GLU A 102 -3.76 -5.07 7.51
CA GLU A 102 -2.97 -4.07 6.76
C GLU A 102 -3.21 -4.17 5.24
N MET A 103 -3.52 -5.35 4.75
CA MET A 103 -3.86 -5.59 3.35
C MET A 103 -5.34 -5.30 3.02
N GLY A 104 -6.17 -4.95 4.01
CA GLY A 104 -7.57 -4.60 3.84
C GLY A 104 -8.56 -5.73 4.13
N PHE A 105 -8.12 -6.91 4.59
CA PHE A 105 -9.00 -8.00 4.99
C PHE A 105 -9.60 -7.78 6.37
N SER A 106 -10.75 -8.38 6.60
CA SER A 106 -11.34 -8.52 7.93
C SER A 106 -10.93 -9.86 8.57
N TRP A 107 -10.82 -9.86 9.90
CA TRP A 107 -10.43 -11.00 10.71
C TRP A 107 -11.58 -11.48 11.61
N GLY A 108 -11.88 -12.77 11.59
CA GLY A 108 -12.92 -13.35 12.43
C GLY A 108 -12.63 -13.30 13.94
N GLY A 109 -11.36 -13.18 14.34
CA GLY A 109 -10.99 -12.98 15.73
C GLY A 109 -11.46 -11.65 16.35
N ASP A 110 -11.81 -10.65 15.54
CA ASP A 110 -12.40 -9.38 15.98
C ASP A 110 -13.93 -9.45 16.19
N TRP A 111 -14.59 -10.58 15.87
CA TRP A 111 -16.04 -10.70 16.01
C TRP A 111 -16.46 -10.82 17.49
N ARG A 112 -17.43 -10.01 17.88
CA ARG A 112 -17.85 -9.92 19.31
C ARG A 112 -18.63 -11.13 19.81
N SER A 113 -19.50 -11.72 18.98
CA SER A 113 -20.44 -12.77 19.40
C SER A 113 -19.91 -14.18 19.17
N PHE A 114 -19.07 -14.40 18.20
CA PHE A 114 -18.48 -15.69 17.86
C PHE A 114 -17.10 -15.47 17.23
N PRO A 115 -16.06 -15.19 18.05
CA PRO A 115 -14.70 -15.00 17.54
C PRO A 115 -14.21 -16.26 16.81
N ASP A 116 -13.65 -16.06 15.63
CA ASP A 116 -13.11 -17.11 14.78
C ASP A 116 -11.67 -16.75 14.37
N SER A 117 -10.72 -17.13 15.21
CA SER A 117 -9.31 -16.76 15.02
C SER A 117 -8.68 -17.29 13.72
N PRO A 118 -9.03 -18.48 13.20
CA PRO A 118 -8.56 -18.96 11.91
C PRO A 118 -9.04 -18.14 10.69
N HIS A 119 -10.16 -17.41 10.79
CA HIS A 119 -10.91 -16.89 9.65
C HIS A 119 -10.42 -15.51 9.18
N ILE A 120 -10.13 -15.39 7.87
CA ILE A 120 -9.86 -14.12 7.17
C ILE A 120 -10.81 -14.02 5.97
N GLN A 121 -11.37 -12.82 5.71
CA GLN A 121 -12.29 -12.60 4.59
C GLN A 121 -12.09 -11.23 3.93
N TRP A 122 -12.43 -11.17 2.63
CA TRP A 122 -12.65 -9.92 1.92
C TRP A 122 -14.11 -9.52 1.96
N ASP A 123 -14.44 -8.47 2.68
CA ASP A 123 -15.77 -7.93 2.85
C ASP A 123 -15.84 -6.43 2.56
N ASN A 124 -14.89 -5.91 1.79
CA ASN A 124 -14.74 -4.50 1.48
C ASN A 124 -14.81 -3.63 2.75
N HIS A 125 -13.89 -3.89 3.68
CA HIS A 125 -13.78 -3.17 4.97
C HIS A 125 -15.06 -3.25 5.83
N GLY A 126 -15.70 -4.43 5.88
CA GLY A 126 -16.88 -4.68 6.69
C GLY A 126 -18.19 -4.19 6.05
N GLN A 127 -18.18 -3.70 4.81
CA GLN A 127 -19.37 -3.22 4.12
C GLN A 127 -20.22 -4.36 3.56
N TRP A 128 -19.68 -5.56 3.35
CA TRP A 128 -20.39 -6.73 2.86
C TRP A 128 -20.69 -7.71 3.98
N THR A 129 -21.93 -8.14 4.02
CA THR A 129 -22.42 -9.08 5.04
C THR A 129 -22.74 -10.44 4.43
N SER A 130 -22.82 -11.47 5.29
CA SER A 130 -23.27 -12.81 4.88
C SER A 130 -24.61 -12.80 4.17
N SER A 131 -25.56 -11.93 4.59
CA SER A 131 -26.87 -11.79 3.94
C SER A 131 -26.77 -11.28 2.50
N MET A 132 -25.83 -10.37 2.22
CA MET A 132 -25.60 -9.88 0.85
C MET A 132 -25.03 -10.99 -0.03
N ILE A 133 -24.07 -11.77 0.48
CA ILE A 133 -23.50 -12.92 -0.24
C ILE A 133 -24.58 -13.96 -0.55
N LEU A 134 -25.43 -14.29 0.43
CA LEU A 134 -26.56 -15.21 0.24
C LEU A 134 -27.59 -14.69 -0.79
N ALA A 135 -27.73 -13.38 -0.92
CA ALA A 135 -28.55 -12.73 -1.94
C ALA A 135 -27.85 -12.63 -3.31
N GLY A 136 -26.67 -13.26 -3.48
CA GLY A 136 -25.90 -13.24 -4.72
C GLY A 136 -25.14 -11.94 -5.00
N LYS A 137 -25.04 -11.04 -4.01
CA LYS A 137 -24.28 -9.79 -4.15
C LYS A 137 -22.85 -10.04 -3.68
N LEU A 138 -21.86 -9.80 -4.55
CA LEU A 138 -20.44 -9.91 -4.22
C LEU A 138 -19.83 -8.51 -4.04
N PRO A 139 -18.80 -8.37 -3.15
CA PRO A 139 -18.07 -7.12 -3.02
C PRO A 139 -17.30 -6.80 -4.32
N PRO A 140 -16.93 -5.52 -4.54
CA PRO A 140 -16.04 -5.15 -5.63
C PRO A 140 -14.74 -5.95 -5.56
N ASP A 141 -14.04 -6.01 -6.69
CA ASP A 141 -12.74 -6.68 -6.73
C ASP A 141 -11.79 -6.04 -5.72
N MET A 142 -11.05 -6.89 -5.03
CA MET A 142 -10.05 -6.44 -4.08
C MET A 142 -8.84 -5.89 -4.85
N PRO A 143 -8.39 -4.65 -4.62
CA PRO A 143 -7.14 -4.18 -5.18
C PRO A 143 -6.00 -5.11 -4.80
N GLN A 144 -5.12 -5.44 -5.75
CA GLN A 144 -3.93 -6.20 -5.43
C GLN A 144 -3.08 -5.39 -4.45
N TYR A 145 -2.77 -5.98 -3.30
CA TYR A 145 -1.91 -5.34 -2.32
C TYR A 145 -0.53 -5.09 -2.95
N GLN A 146 -0.17 -3.83 -2.95
CA GLN A 146 1.20 -3.44 -3.22
C GLN A 146 1.77 -3.00 -1.87
N LYS A 147 2.82 -3.68 -1.43
CA LYS A 147 3.62 -3.10 -0.34
C LYS A 147 4.01 -1.71 -0.83
N GLU A 148 3.63 -0.67 -0.09
CA GLU A 148 4.31 0.62 -0.29
C GLU A 148 5.79 0.26 -0.15
N ASP A 149 6.50 0.34 -1.28
CA ASP A 149 7.93 0.09 -1.27
C ASP A 149 8.49 0.96 -0.17
N ASP A 150 9.06 0.37 0.87
CA ASP A 150 9.81 1.13 1.86
C ASP A 150 10.70 2.05 1.06
N MET A 151 10.47 3.36 1.18
CA MET A 151 11.23 4.35 0.44
C MET A 151 12.63 4.28 1.00
N ASP A 152 13.48 3.43 0.39
CA ASP A 152 14.88 3.41 0.75
C ASP A 152 15.52 4.77 0.39
N GLN A 153 16.64 5.06 1.01
CA GLN A 153 17.33 6.34 0.84
C GLN A 153 17.72 6.58 -0.62
N ASP A 154 18.03 5.54 -1.38
CA ASP A 154 18.43 5.66 -2.79
C ASP A 154 17.25 6.04 -3.67
N LYS A 155 16.10 5.40 -3.47
CA LYS A 155 14.86 5.72 -4.18
C LYS A 155 14.38 7.14 -3.85
N PHE A 156 14.42 7.52 -2.57
CA PHE A 156 14.15 8.90 -2.14
C PHE A 156 15.08 9.90 -2.84
N ASN A 157 16.39 9.65 -2.83
CA ASN A 157 17.38 10.52 -3.45
C ASN A 157 17.14 10.65 -4.97
N GLN A 158 16.79 9.55 -5.65
CA GLN A 158 16.48 9.56 -7.07
C GLN A 158 15.21 10.37 -7.37
N MET A 159 14.14 10.15 -6.61
CA MET A 159 12.88 10.91 -6.75
C MET A 159 13.10 12.39 -6.46
N PHE A 160 13.83 12.72 -5.39
CA PHE A 160 14.16 14.11 -5.02
C PHE A 160 14.96 14.79 -6.14
N LYS A 161 16.00 14.12 -6.66
CA LYS A 161 16.78 14.66 -7.79
C LYS A 161 15.92 14.93 -9.02
N THR A 162 15.05 13.98 -9.38
CA THR A 162 14.13 14.12 -10.52
C THR A 162 13.15 15.28 -10.30
N ALA A 163 12.60 15.42 -9.12
CA ALA A 163 11.70 16.52 -8.77
C ALA A 163 12.39 17.90 -8.84
N VAL A 164 13.63 18.00 -8.31
CA VAL A 164 14.42 19.23 -8.38
C VAL A 164 14.79 19.58 -9.83
N GLU A 165 15.14 18.59 -10.65
CA GLU A 165 15.42 18.81 -12.08
C GLU A 165 14.18 19.28 -12.85
N ALA A 166 12.99 18.70 -12.56
CA ALA A 166 11.72 19.12 -13.14
C ALA A 166 11.39 20.56 -12.73
N TYR A 167 11.47 20.88 -11.43
CA TYR A 167 11.24 22.22 -10.90
C TYR A 167 12.17 23.26 -11.54
N ARG A 168 13.47 22.96 -11.64
CA ARG A 168 14.43 23.85 -12.30
C ARG A 168 14.14 24.06 -13.78
N LYS A 169 13.51 23.08 -14.44
CA LYS A 169 13.08 23.23 -15.83
C LYS A 169 11.88 24.20 -15.94
N GLU A 170 10.99 24.18 -14.98
CA GLU A 170 9.85 25.13 -14.92
C GLU A 170 10.32 26.58 -14.75
N LEU A 171 11.42 26.82 -14.02
CA LEU A 171 11.97 28.17 -13.79
C LEU A 171 12.70 28.76 -15.02
N ARG A 172 12.70 28.07 -16.18
CA ARG A 172 13.39 28.55 -17.40
C ARG A 172 12.56 29.52 -18.25
N ASP A 173 11.67 30.27 -17.64
CA ASP A 173 10.79 31.26 -18.28
C ASP A 173 11.14 32.70 -17.96
N ASN A 174 12.12 32.96 -17.07
CA ASN A 174 12.51 34.26 -16.53
C ASN A 174 11.38 34.97 -15.77
N ASP A 175 10.35 34.27 -15.34
CA ASP A 175 9.32 34.86 -14.48
C ASP A 175 9.94 35.46 -13.22
N SER A 176 9.37 36.56 -12.76
CA SER A 176 9.93 37.31 -11.64
C SER A 176 9.00 38.38 -11.12
N GLY A 177 9.07 38.64 -9.82
CA GLY A 177 8.27 39.68 -9.19
C GLY A 177 8.64 41.10 -9.63
N GLN A 178 7.64 41.98 -9.78
CA GLN A 178 7.84 43.39 -10.17
C GLN A 178 8.71 44.18 -9.18
N TRP A 179 8.69 43.77 -7.89
CA TRP A 179 9.42 44.42 -6.82
C TRP A 179 10.96 44.43 -7.02
N SER A 180 11.47 43.47 -7.78
CA SER A 180 12.92 43.29 -8.02
C SER A 180 13.37 43.78 -9.40
N LYS A 181 12.49 44.44 -10.18
CA LYS A 181 12.77 44.84 -11.57
C LYS A 181 14.04 45.68 -11.71
N GLU A 182 14.17 46.78 -10.97
CA GLU A 182 15.34 47.67 -11.04
C GLU A 182 16.64 46.95 -10.65
N ALA A 183 16.59 46.10 -9.62
CA ALA A 183 17.74 45.31 -9.18
C ALA A 183 18.17 44.29 -10.25
N ARG A 184 17.23 43.63 -10.93
CA ARG A 184 17.52 42.71 -12.03
C ARG A 184 18.14 43.43 -13.23
N GLU A 185 17.53 44.55 -13.66
CA GLU A 185 18.05 45.34 -14.76
C GLU A 185 19.49 45.83 -14.46
N TYR A 186 19.76 46.29 -13.24
CA TYR A 186 21.10 46.63 -12.80
C TYR A 186 22.06 45.42 -12.84
N ALA A 187 21.67 44.28 -12.30
CA ALA A 187 22.50 43.09 -12.22
C ALA A 187 22.88 42.54 -13.62
N VAL A 188 21.95 42.62 -14.57
CA VAL A 188 22.17 42.20 -15.97
C VAL A 188 23.02 43.22 -16.72
N SER A 189 22.68 44.51 -16.65
CA SER A 189 23.38 45.57 -17.38
C SER A 189 24.85 45.74 -16.93
N THR A 190 25.13 45.47 -15.66
CA THR A 190 26.48 45.52 -15.11
C THR A 190 27.27 44.19 -15.26
N GLY A 191 26.61 43.14 -15.75
CA GLY A 191 27.26 41.80 -15.88
C GLY A 191 27.45 41.09 -14.56
N LEU A 192 26.85 41.52 -13.46
CA LEU A 192 26.83 40.77 -12.20
C LEU A 192 26.15 39.43 -12.38
N PHE A 193 25.03 39.41 -13.11
CA PHE A 193 24.34 38.21 -13.53
C PHE A 193 24.53 37.96 -15.03
N ALA A 194 24.99 36.75 -15.37
CA ALA A 194 25.23 36.39 -16.77
C ALA A 194 24.21 35.38 -17.34
N GLY A 195 23.31 34.86 -16.51
CA GLY A 195 22.39 33.79 -16.87
C GLY A 195 23.07 32.40 -16.98
N SER A 196 22.27 31.37 -17.19
CA SER A 196 22.69 29.98 -17.32
C SER A 196 21.92 29.29 -18.44
N GLY A 197 22.46 29.32 -19.65
CA GLY A 197 21.79 28.79 -20.85
C GLY A 197 20.74 29.73 -21.42
N THR A 198 19.73 29.17 -22.10
CA THR A 198 18.66 29.91 -22.77
C THR A 198 17.29 29.41 -22.35
N THR A 199 16.32 30.31 -22.33
CA THR A 199 14.89 30.02 -22.22
C THR A 199 14.37 29.40 -23.51
N PRO A 200 13.14 28.82 -23.56
CA PRO A 200 12.56 28.23 -24.77
C PRO A 200 12.43 29.21 -25.94
N ASP A 201 12.29 30.50 -25.67
CA ASP A 201 12.23 31.58 -26.68
C ASP A 201 13.61 32.13 -27.09
N GLY A 202 14.70 31.48 -26.63
CA GLY A 202 16.07 31.82 -27.00
C GLY A 202 16.72 32.98 -26.25
N GLN A 203 16.06 33.51 -25.22
CA GLN A 203 16.65 34.56 -24.39
C GLN A 203 17.60 33.99 -23.35
N PRO A 204 18.56 34.77 -22.80
CA PRO A 204 19.36 34.33 -21.66
C PRO A 204 18.48 33.90 -20.49
N ASN A 205 18.73 32.70 -19.96
CA ASN A 205 17.99 32.20 -18.81
C ASN A 205 18.63 32.65 -17.50
N TYR A 206 17.98 33.50 -16.76
CA TYR A 206 18.47 34.04 -15.49
C TYR A 206 17.96 33.24 -14.27
N MET A 207 16.90 32.45 -14.41
CA MET A 207 16.31 31.64 -13.33
C MET A 207 16.11 32.46 -12.05
N TRP A 208 15.40 33.61 -12.15
CA TRP A 208 15.25 34.56 -11.06
C TRP A 208 14.63 33.97 -9.78
N GLU A 209 13.87 32.93 -9.90
CA GLU A 209 13.19 32.26 -8.79
C GLU A 209 13.96 31.03 -8.26
N ASP A 210 15.13 30.68 -8.85
CA ASP A 210 15.95 29.57 -8.37
C ASP A 210 16.80 29.95 -7.15
N LEU A 211 17.16 28.93 -6.39
CA LEU A 211 18.02 29.07 -5.22
C LEU A 211 19.49 29.27 -5.64
N LEU A 212 20.13 30.27 -5.09
CA LEU A 212 21.58 30.47 -5.27
C LEU A 212 22.38 29.54 -4.37
N THR A 213 23.42 28.92 -4.92
CA THR A 213 24.42 28.23 -4.13
C THR A 213 25.34 29.23 -3.41
N ARG A 214 25.98 28.80 -2.31
CA ARG A 214 26.96 29.62 -1.61
C ARG A 214 28.12 30.06 -2.52
N GLU A 215 28.51 29.24 -3.46
CA GLU A 215 29.55 29.53 -4.45
C GLU A 215 29.09 30.65 -5.40
N GLN A 216 27.85 30.57 -5.90
CA GLN A 216 27.27 31.62 -6.75
C GLN A 216 27.16 32.95 -6.02
N VAL A 217 26.74 32.94 -4.77
CA VAL A 217 26.69 34.15 -3.92
C VAL A 217 28.09 34.74 -3.73
N ALA A 218 29.08 33.92 -3.41
CA ALA A 218 30.48 34.37 -3.27
C ALA A 218 31.02 35.00 -4.57
N GLN A 219 30.72 34.39 -5.73
CA GLN A 219 31.09 34.90 -7.04
C GLN A 219 30.40 36.27 -7.36
N LEU A 220 29.14 36.44 -6.99
CA LEU A 220 28.45 37.72 -7.14
C LEU A 220 29.09 38.82 -6.32
N PHE A 221 29.41 38.58 -5.06
CA PHE A 221 30.07 39.56 -4.21
C PHE A 221 31.48 39.88 -4.72
N TYR A 222 32.22 38.90 -5.19
CA TYR A 222 33.52 39.11 -5.78
C TYR A 222 33.47 40.03 -7.02
N ARG A 223 32.56 39.77 -7.97
CA ARG A 223 32.35 40.61 -9.15
C ARG A 223 31.93 42.03 -8.77
N PHE A 224 30.99 42.18 -7.80
CA PHE A 224 30.58 43.46 -7.29
C PHE A 224 31.73 44.26 -6.70
N ALA A 225 32.57 43.63 -5.88
CA ALA A 225 33.73 44.26 -5.28
C ALA A 225 34.74 44.74 -6.33
N GLN A 226 35.01 43.91 -7.35
CA GLN A 226 35.92 44.31 -8.46
C GLN A 226 35.35 45.47 -9.25
N GLN A 227 34.06 45.46 -9.62
CA GLN A 227 33.44 46.56 -10.40
C GLN A 227 33.44 47.89 -9.64
N ASN A 228 33.33 47.82 -8.34
CA ASN A 228 33.36 49.03 -7.48
C ASN A 228 34.75 49.38 -6.93
N ARG A 229 35.80 48.71 -7.40
CA ARG A 229 37.21 48.91 -6.97
C ARG A 229 37.40 48.79 -5.44
N LEU A 230 36.65 47.86 -4.82
CA LEU A 230 36.77 47.59 -3.40
C LEU A 230 37.90 46.57 -3.10
N ILE A 231 38.35 45.85 -4.12
CA ILE A 231 39.46 44.90 -4.14
C ILE A 231 40.24 45.08 -5.44
#